data_56db48d652728eea02576ab322229b7b
#
_entry.id   56db48d652728eea02576ab322229b7b
#
_cell.length_a   1.000
_cell.length_b   1.000
_cell.length_c   1.000
_cell.angle_alpha   90.00
_cell.angle_beta   90.00
_cell.angle_gamma   90.00
#
_symmetry.space_group_name_H-M   'P 1'
#
loop_
_entity.id
_entity.type
_entity.pdbx_description
1 polymer ?
#
loop_
_entity_poly.entity_id
_entity_poly.type
_entity_poly.pdbx_seq_one_letter_code
_entity_poly.pdbx_strand_id
1 'polypeptide(L)'
;MTNTIRDKSILVVDDDTRMLRALEKVLTGEGCVVTCATWVGDAVEILTDRQTEIDLVITDLRMPFVTGITGVYAIHKILPTLPVIVLTAFGSPDVKAECLRQGAAAVLEKPMDTPQLLEVVREVLEHQKTDSMTAARPSKENTNEKI
;
A
#
# COMPACT_ATOMS: atom_id res chain seq x y z
N MET A 1 -23.64 7.83 -2.58
CA MET A 1 -22.20 8.07 -2.41
C MET A 1 -21.39 6.97 -3.07
N THR A 2 -20.41 7.33 -3.85
CA THR A 2 -19.62 6.35 -4.59
C THR A 2 -18.59 5.72 -3.67
N ASN A 3 -18.45 4.40 -3.74
CA ASN A 3 -17.39 3.71 -3.02
C ASN A 3 -16.13 3.75 -3.89
N THR A 4 -15.19 4.60 -3.53
CA THR A 4 -14.01 4.87 -4.35
C THR A 4 -13.00 3.75 -4.36
N ILE A 5 -13.13 2.76 -3.45
CA ILE A 5 -12.17 1.66 -3.40
C ILE A 5 -12.77 0.35 -3.93
N ARG A 6 -14.01 0.39 -4.40
CA ARG A 6 -14.63 -0.80 -4.98
C ARG A 6 -13.84 -1.26 -6.20
N ASP A 7 -13.65 -2.56 -6.29
CA ASP A 7 -12.90 -3.23 -7.37
C ASP A 7 -11.40 -2.96 -7.37
N LYS A 8 -10.90 -2.19 -6.40
CA LYS A 8 -9.46 -1.99 -6.28
C LYS A 8 -8.78 -3.26 -5.76
N SER A 9 -7.60 -3.51 -6.27
CA SER A 9 -6.83 -4.70 -5.95
C SER A 9 -5.78 -4.36 -4.89
N ILE A 10 -5.87 -5.00 -3.73
CA ILE A 10 -5.01 -4.68 -2.60
C ILE A 10 -4.24 -5.93 -2.19
N LEU A 11 -2.93 -5.78 -2.10
CA LEU A 11 -2.05 -6.83 -1.59
C LEU A 11 -1.77 -6.57 -0.12
N VAL A 12 -2.09 -7.52 0.74
CA VAL A 12 -1.85 -7.42 2.17
C VAL A 12 -0.74 -8.38 2.56
N VAL A 13 0.29 -7.86 3.24
CA VAL A 13 1.47 -8.64 3.62
C VAL A 13 1.61 -8.60 5.14
N ASP A 14 1.52 -9.74 5.79
CA ASP A 14 1.63 -9.85 7.25
C ASP A 14 1.85 -11.32 7.60
N ASP A 15 2.81 -11.60 8.49
CA ASP A 15 3.05 -12.97 8.92
C ASP A 15 2.01 -13.46 9.92
N ASP A 16 1.20 -12.56 10.46
CA ASP A 16 0.10 -12.92 11.35
C ASP A 16 -1.13 -13.23 10.51
N THR A 17 -1.46 -14.53 10.39
CA THR A 17 -2.58 -14.95 9.56
C THR A 17 -3.92 -14.44 10.06
N ARG A 18 -4.05 -14.18 11.35
CA ARG A 18 -5.30 -13.62 11.88
C ARG A 18 -5.49 -12.19 11.41
N MET A 19 -4.40 -11.42 11.38
CA MET A 19 -4.46 -10.05 10.88
C MET A 19 -4.78 -10.06 9.39
N LEU A 20 -4.17 -10.96 8.63
CA LEU A 20 -4.47 -11.08 7.20
C LEU A 20 -5.95 -11.34 6.97
N ARG A 21 -6.54 -12.26 7.73
CA ARG A 21 -7.96 -12.58 7.57
C ARG A 21 -8.85 -11.40 7.95
N ALA A 22 -8.47 -10.69 9.01
CA ALA A 22 -9.25 -9.52 9.45
C ALA A 22 -9.24 -8.43 8.39
N LEU A 23 -8.06 -8.13 7.84
CA LEU A 23 -7.93 -7.13 6.81
C LEU A 23 -8.65 -7.55 5.53
N GLU A 24 -8.51 -8.81 5.15
CA GLU A 24 -9.20 -9.35 3.99
C GLU A 24 -10.71 -9.18 4.11
N LYS A 25 -11.24 -9.53 5.28
CA LYS A 25 -12.68 -9.44 5.51
C LYS A 25 -13.17 -7.99 5.41
N VAL A 26 -12.44 -7.08 6.03
CA VAL A 26 -12.82 -5.66 6.02
C VAL A 26 -12.79 -5.11 4.59
N LEU A 27 -11.72 -5.39 3.87
CA LEU A 27 -11.54 -4.82 2.54
C LEU A 27 -12.46 -5.46 1.50
N THR A 28 -12.67 -6.78 1.58
CA THR A 28 -13.61 -7.42 0.66
C THR A 28 -15.03 -6.96 0.93
N GLY A 29 -15.33 -6.63 2.19
CA GLY A 29 -16.63 -6.05 2.53
C GLY A 29 -16.89 -4.72 1.84
N GLU A 30 -15.82 -4.00 1.47
CA GLU A 30 -15.93 -2.75 0.73
C GLU A 30 -15.85 -2.94 -0.78
N GLY A 31 -15.79 -4.16 -1.24
CA GLY A 31 -15.75 -4.45 -2.66
C GLY A 31 -14.36 -4.57 -3.26
N CYS A 32 -13.32 -4.58 -2.45
CA CYS A 32 -11.95 -4.71 -2.93
C CYS A 32 -11.63 -6.16 -3.29
N VAL A 33 -10.67 -6.33 -4.18
CA VAL A 33 -10.07 -7.63 -4.49
C VAL A 33 -8.80 -7.74 -3.66
N VAL A 34 -8.72 -8.73 -2.77
CA VAL A 34 -7.61 -8.82 -1.80
C VAL A 34 -6.76 -10.04 -2.09
N THR A 35 -5.44 -9.83 -2.16
CA THR A 35 -4.46 -10.89 -2.25
C THR A 35 -3.61 -10.83 -0.99
N CYS A 36 -3.32 -11.98 -0.39
CA CYS A 36 -2.57 -12.03 0.88
C CYS A 36 -1.24 -12.71 0.67
N ALA A 37 -0.21 -12.19 1.36
CA ALA A 37 1.10 -12.81 1.42
C ALA A 37 1.58 -12.80 2.85
N THR A 38 2.32 -13.83 3.25
CA THR A 38 2.80 -13.93 4.63
C THR A 38 4.21 -13.40 4.81
N TRP A 39 4.90 -13.06 3.73
CA TRP A 39 6.22 -12.46 3.82
C TRP A 39 6.54 -11.72 2.52
N VAL A 40 7.60 -10.93 2.59
CA VAL A 40 7.95 -10.00 1.50
C VAL A 40 8.31 -10.76 0.22
N GLY A 41 8.95 -11.93 0.33
CA GLY A 41 9.31 -12.70 -0.86
C GLY A 41 8.11 -13.08 -1.71
N ASP A 42 7.03 -13.53 -1.07
CA ASP A 42 5.80 -13.85 -1.79
C ASP A 42 5.19 -12.60 -2.40
N ALA A 43 5.23 -11.48 -1.66
CA ALA A 43 4.72 -10.22 -2.18
C ALA A 43 5.48 -9.80 -3.44
N VAL A 44 6.80 -9.93 -3.41
CA VAL A 44 7.63 -9.59 -4.57
C VAL A 44 7.27 -10.45 -5.76
N GLU A 45 7.07 -11.75 -5.54
CA GLU A 45 6.66 -12.64 -6.64
C GLU A 45 5.33 -12.22 -7.24
N ILE A 46 4.36 -11.90 -6.39
CA ILE A 46 3.05 -11.44 -6.85
C ILE A 46 3.20 -10.18 -7.69
N LEU A 47 4.00 -9.23 -7.22
CA LEU A 47 4.16 -7.95 -7.89
C LEU A 47 4.96 -8.03 -9.18
N THR A 48 5.80 -9.06 -9.34
CA THR A 48 6.55 -9.24 -10.58
C THR A 48 5.75 -9.99 -11.64
N ASP A 49 4.63 -10.60 -11.26
CA ASP A 49 3.77 -11.29 -12.22
C ASP A 49 2.99 -10.23 -13.01
N ARG A 50 3.25 -10.15 -14.30
CA ARG A 50 2.63 -9.13 -15.15
C ARG A 50 1.13 -9.28 -15.31
N GLN A 51 0.59 -10.45 -14.97
CA GLN A 51 -0.84 -10.68 -15.06
C GLN A 51 -1.57 -10.23 -13.79
N THR A 52 -0.81 -9.90 -12.75
CA THR A 52 -1.38 -9.46 -11.48
C THR A 52 -1.32 -7.94 -11.43
N GLU A 53 -2.47 -7.31 -11.25
CA GLU A 53 -2.54 -5.86 -11.10
C GLU A 53 -2.87 -5.53 -9.66
N ILE A 54 -1.99 -4.79 -9.01
CA ILE A 54 -2.17 -4.38 -7.62
C ILE A 54 -2.21 -2.85 -7.58
N ASP A 55 -3.21 -2.31 -6.91
CA ASP A 55 -3.38 -0.87 -6.77
C ASP A 55 -2.78 -0.31 -5.50
N LEU A 56 -2.61 -1.15 -4.47
CA LEU A 56 -2.15 -0.71 -3.16
C LEU A 56 -1.58 -1.90 -2.41
N VAL A 57 -0.50 -1.66 -1.66
CA VAL A 57 0.05 -2.67 -0.74
C VAL A 57 -0.15 -2.19 0.69
N ILE A 58 -0.62 -3.07 1.57
CA ILE A 58 -0.65 -2.84 3.01
C ILE A 58 0.29 -3.85 3.62
N THR A 59 1.33 -3.41 4.29
CA THR A 59 2.34 -4.32 4.83
C THR A 59 2.62 -4.04 6.29
N ASP A 60 2.84 -5.11 7.06
CA ASP A 60 3.30 -4.99 8.43
C ASP A 60 4.76 -4.58 8.44
N LEU A 61 5.13 -3.75 9.42
CA LEU A 61 6.51 -3.33 9.58
C LEU A 61 7.40 -4.45 10.09
N ARG A 62 6.85 -5.31 10.94
CA ARG A 62 7.63 -6.36 11.60
C ARG A 62 7.29 -7.73 11.03
N MET A 63 8.21 -8.24 10.22
CA MET A 63 8.09 -9.58 9.65
C MET A 63 9.41 -10.31 9.86
N PRO A 64 9.38 -11.65 9.97
CA PRO A 64 10.61 -12.42 10.12
C PRO A 64 11.56 -12.16 8.95
N PHE A 65 12.84 -12.02 9.25
CA PHE A 65 13.93 -11.91 8.28
C PHE A 65 13.99 -10.59 7.50
N VAL A 66 12.90 -9.82 7.48
CA VAL A 66 12.84 -8.56 6.73
C VAL A 66 12.06 -7.54 7.53
N THR A 67 12.55 -6.31 7.59
CA THR A 67 11.78 -5.23 8.20
C THR A 67 10.82 -4.66 7.17
N GLY A 68 9.76 -4.01 7.63
CA GLY A 68 8.83 -3.34 6.73
C GLY A 68 9.49 -2.22 5.95
N ILE A 69 10.50 -1.57 6.55
CA ILE A 69 11.26 -0.53 5.85
C ILE A 69 11.95 -1.13 4.64
N THR A 70 12.61 -2.28 4.82
CA THR A 70 13.23 -3.00 3.71
C THR A 70 12.19 -3.45 2.70
N GLY A 71 11.02 -3.86 3.19
CA GLY A 71 9.92 -4.29 2.31
C GLY A 71 9.42 -3.16 1.42
N VAL A 72 9.26 -1.96 1.97
CA VAL A 72 8.86 -0.79 1.18
C VAL A 72 9.87 -0.52 0.08
N TYR A 73 11.16 -0.56 0.45
CA TYR A 73 12.23 -0.35 -0.52
C TYR A 73 12.17 -1.38 -1.65
N ALA A 74 12.03 -2.65 -1.29
CA ALA A 74 12.00 -3.73 -2.28
C ALA A 74 10.80 -3.58 -3.23
N ILE A 75 9.65 -3.23 -2.68
CA ILE A 75 8.44 -3.05 -3.48
C ILE A 75 8.62 -1.89 -4.46
N HIS A 76 9.18 -0.78 -3.99
CA HIS A 76 9.36 0.40 -4.83
C HIS A 76 10.44 0.21 -5.90
N LYS A 77 11.37 -0.72 -5.70
CA LYS A 77 12.31 -1.05 -6.76
C LYS A 77 11.62 -1.73 -7.95
N ILE A 78 10.55 -2.45 -7.66
CA ILE A 78 9.79 -3.14 -8.71
C ILE A 78 8.75 -2.22 -9.33
N LEU A 79 7.98 -1.55 -8.48
CA LEU A 79 6.89 -0.67 -8.91
C LEU A 79 7.00 0.65 -8.16
N PRO A 80 7.77 1.61 -8.67
CA PRO A 80 8.06 2.85 -7.94
C PRO A 80 6.84 3.71 -7.61
N THR A 81 5.76 3.57 -8.37
CA THR A 81 4.56 4.39 -8.15
C THR A 81 3.49 3.69 -7.34
N LEU A 82 3.71 2.43 -6.97
CA LEU A 82 2.72 1.68 -6.21
C LEU A 82 2.66 2.19 -4.78
N PRO A 83 1.49 2.66 -4.30
CA PRO A 83 1.42 3.15 -2.93
C PRO A 83 1.50 2.01 -1.92
N VAL A 84 2.19 2.27 -0.82
CA VAL A 84 2.37 1.30 0.26
C VAL A 84 1.95 1.94 1.57
N ILE A 85 1.04 1.28 2.29
CA ILE A 85 0.66 1.66 3.65
C ILE A 85 1.36 0.69 4.60
N VAL A 86 2.06 1.21 5.59
CA VAL A 86 2.76 0.41 6.60
C VAL A 86 1.93 0.38 7.87
N LEU A 87 1.71 -0.83 8.42
CA LEU A 87 1.06 -1.01 9.71
C LEU A 87 2.14 -1.42 10.72
N THR A 88 2.13 -0.80 11.91
CA THR A 88 3.14 -1.12 12.91
C THR A 88 2.54 -1.14 14.31
N ALA A 89 2.95 -2.11 15.12
CA ALA A 89 2.58 -2.16 16.52
C ALA A 89 3.45 -1.23 17.38
N PHE A 90 4.61 -0.81 16.86
CA PHE A 90 5.59 -0.02 17.61
C PHE A 90 6.10 1.13 16.76
N GLY A 91 5.24 2.12 16.54
CA GLY A 91 5.60 3.24 15.69
C GLY A 91 6.17 4.39 16.49
N SER A 92 7.49 4.43 16.67
CA SER A 92 8.12 5.65 17.19
C SER A 92 8.13 6.70 16.09
N PRO A 93 8.24 7.99 16.45
CA PRO A 93 8.35 9.03 15.42
C PRO A 93 9.48 8.80 14.43
N ASP A 94 10.61 8.26 14.90
CA ASP A 94 11.77 7.98 14.04
C ASP A 94 11.45 6.88 13.03
N VAL A 95 10.76 5.82 13.47
CA VAL A 95 10.39 4.72 12.59
C VAL A 95 9.41 5.19 11.54
N LYS A 96 8.40 5.98 11.95
CA LYS A 96 7.43 6.53 11.02
C LYS A 96 8.10 7.42 9.98
N ALA A 97 9.01 8.28 10.42
CA ALA A 97 9.72 9.16 9.51
C ALA A 97 10.56 8.36 8.50
N GLU A 98 11.19 7.29 8.96
CA GLU A 98 11.99 6.47 8.06
C GLU A 98 11.12 5.77 7.02
N CYS A 99 9.97 5.23 7.42
CA CYS A 99 9.05 4.62 6.47
C CYS A 99 8.62 5.61 5.40
N LEU A 100 8.31 6.82 5.80
CA LEU A 100 7.90 7.85 4.85
C LEU A 100 9.04 8.25 3.93
N ARG A 101 10.28 8.33 4.45
CA ARG A 101 11.44 8.61 3.62
C ARG A 101 11.67 7.53 2.58
N GLN A 102 11.36 6.27 2.91
CA GLN A 102 11.50 5.16 1.97
C GLN A 102 10.34 5.11 0.97
N GLY A 103 9.37 6.00 1.11
CA GLY A 103 8.32 6.13 0.13
C GLY A 103 6.96 5.60 0.54
N ALA A 104 6.78 5.22 1.81
CA ALA A 104 5.46 4.78 2.26
C ALA A 104 4.46 5.92 2.11
N ALA A 105 3.27 5.61 1.62
CA ALA A 105 2.22 6.61 1.48
C ALA A 105 1.60 6.98 2.81
N ALA A 106 1.59 6.05 3.76
CA ALA A 106 1.06 6.29 5.09
C ALA A 106 1.62 5.25 6.05
N VAL A 107 1.65 5.59 7.33
CA VAL A 107 2.04 4.67 8.39
C VAL A 107 0.95 4.71 9.46
N LEU A 108 0.38 3.56 9.79
CA LEU A 108 -0.66 3.45 10.80
C LEU A 108 -0.18 2.59 11.95
N GLU A 109 -0.56 2.97 13.16
CA GLU A 109 -0.23 2.19 14.35
C GLU A 109 -1.35 1.21 14.68
N LYS A 110 -0.96 0.00 15.04
CA LYS A 110 -1.88 -1.00 15.57
C LYS A 110 -2.08 -0.77 17.06
N PRO A 111 -3.26 -1.02 17.62
CA PRO A 111 -4.49 -1.35 16.91
C PRO A 111 -5.11 -0.09 16.31
N MET A 112 -5.70 -0.23 15.12
CA MET A 112 -6.50 0.83 14.53
C MET A 112 -7.90 0.30 14.29
N ASP A 113 -8.87 1.20 14.29
CA ASP A 113 -10.25 0.76 14.04
C ASP A 113 -10.49 0.68 12.53
N THR A 114 -11.54 -0.05 12.17
CA THR A 114 -11.90 -0.25 10.78
C THR A 114 -12.18 1.06 10.04
N PRO A 115 -12.96 2.00 10.60
CA PRO A 115 -13.18 3.27 9.91
C PRO A 115 -11.90 4.03 9.62
N GLN A 116 -10.95 4.06 10.55
CA GLN A 116 -9.68 4.74 10.37
C GLN A 116 -8.87 4.10 9.22
N LEU A 117 -8.81 2.79 9.20
CA LEU A 117 -8.10 2.07 8.14
C LEU A 117 -8.72 2.38 6.78
N LEU A 118 -10.04 2.28 6.67
CA LEU A 118 -10.72 2.52 5.41
C LEU A 118 -10.57 3.95 4.93
N GLU A 119 -10.58 4.91 5.84
CA GLU A 119 -10.37 6.30 5.49
C GLU A 119 -9.00 6.51 4.86
N VAL A 120 -7.95 5.95 5.47
CA VAL A 120 -6.60 6.07 4.95
C VAL A 120 -6.46 5.38 3.59
N VAL A 121 -7.05 4.19 3.45
CA VAL A 121 -7.02 3.48 2.17
C VAL A 121 -7.68 4.32 1.07
N ARG A 122 -8.84 4.91 1.36
CA ARG A 122 -9.51 5.78 0.40
C ARG A 122 -8.66 6.98 0.02
N GLU A 123 -8.09 7.65 1.02
CA GLU A 123 -7.27 8.81 0.76
C GLU A 123 -6.07 8.49 -0.11
N VAL A 124 -5.39 7.39 0.19
CA VAL A 124 -4.20 6.99 -0.58
C VAL A 124 -4.58 6.67 -2.02
N LEU A 125 -5.66 5.92 -2.22
CA LEU A 125 -6.07 5.54 -3.57
C LEU A 125 -6.59 6.73 -4.37
N GLU A 126 -7.29 7.65 -3.73
CA GLU A 126 -7.78 8.85 -4.40
C GLU A 126 -6.63 9.77 -4.80
N HIS A 127 -5.65 9.91 -3.91
CA HIS A 127 -4.48 10.74 -4.20
C HIS A 127 -3.70 10.17 -5.38
N GLN A 128 -3.51 8.86 -5.43
CA GLN A 128 -2.82 8.19 -6.52
C GLN A 128 -3.55 8.42 -7.85
N LYS A 129 -4.88 8.36 -7.83
CA LYS A 129 -5.68 8.60 -9.01
C LYS A 129 -5.50 10.04 -9.51
N THR A 130 -5.51 11.00 -8.59
CA THR A 130 -5.32 12.42 -8.92
C THR A 130 -3.95 12.65 -9.53
N ASP A 131 -2.92 12.09 -8.93
CA ASP A 131 -1.55 12.20 -9.45
C ASP A 131 -1.45 11.60 -10.85
N SER A 132 -2.07 10.45 -11.04
CA SER A 132 -2.07 9.77 -12.33
C SER A 132 -2.75 10.63 -13.40
N MET A 133 -3.88 11.23 -13.06
CA MET A 133 -4.58 12.12 -13.97
C MET A 133 -3.75 13.35 -14.30
N THR A 134 -3.10 13.92 -13.31
CA THR A 134 -2.25 15.07 -13.49
C THR A 134 -1.07 14.74 -14.41
N ALA A 135 -0.45 13.60 -14.20
CA ALA A 135 0.67 13.17 -15.03
C ALA A 135 0.26 12.95 -16.50
N ALA A 136 -0.97 12.56 -16.73
CA ALA A 136 -1.45 12.32 -18.09
C ALA A 136 -1.71 13.61 -18.87
N ARG A 137 -1.88 14.73 -18.20
CA ARG A 137 -2.23 15.99 -18.84
C ARG A 137 -1.11 16.71 -19.56
N PRO A 138 0.08 16.76 -19.11
CA PRO A 138 1.09 17.60 -19.74
C PRO A 138 1.57 17.00 -21.00
N SER A 139 1.51 17.05 -21.43
CA SER A 139 2.15 16.47 -22.20
C SER A 139 3.11 17.18 -22.63
N LYS A 140 3.47 16.98 -22.07
CA LYS A 140 4.13 17.15 -21.80
C LYS A 140 4.64 17.87 -21.64
N GLU A 141 4.80 17.85 -21.69
CA GLU A 141 5.23 18.35 -21.19
C GLU A 141 5.73 18.72 -20.81
N ASN A 142 6.02 18.65 -21.31
CA ASN A 142 6.41 18.84 -20.74
C ASN A 142 7.04 19.03 -20.42
N THR A 143 7.33 18.95 -20.73
CA THR A 143 7.63 18.98 -20.23
C THR A 143 8.10 19.53 -19.89
N ASN A 144 8.23 19.54 -20.27
CA ASN A 144 8.43 20.00 -19.71
C ASN A 144 8.57 20.59 -19.16
N GLU A 145 8.40 20.40 -19.26
CA GLU A 145 8.38 20.91 -18.52
C GLU A 145 8.44 21.09 -17.62
N LYS A 146 8.66 20.95 -17.62
CA LYS A 146 8.69 20.97 -16.62
C LYS A 146 8.47 20.65 -15.86
N ILE A 147 8.30 20.16 -16.11
CA ILE A 147 7.94 19.75 -15.42
C ILE A 147 7.81 19.73 -14.90
#